data_33a08595bd25f70419c15bd5ad5d50f8
#
_entry.id   33a08595bd25f70419c15bd5ad5d50f8
#
_cell.length_a   1.000
_cell.length_b   1.000
_cell.length_c   1.000
_cell.angle_alpha   90.00
_cell.angle_beta   90.00
_cell.angle_gamma   90.00
#
_symmetry.space_group_name_H-M   'P 1'
#
loop_
_entity.id
_entity.type
_entity.pdbx_description
1 polymer ?
#
loop_
_entity_poly.entity_id
_entity_poly.type
_entity_poly.pdbx_seq_one_letter_code
_entity_poly.pdbx_strand_id
1 'polypeptide(L)'
;AYNTYSSWMEYMGDLGFIQNTTDNAIIPSSMYDISSVSINEAFSPLAGLDLTLNNNMTVKVEYRKTRVLTLSMTAAQLNEACSNDFVIGWGYKINDFKFSSLFGGRRKKAGRGNNNKQTNAANNRNNTRKSSTSAKNSRVISHDLNLRFDFSFRNQDAITRNIQTSLSEATSGNKAIKASFSADYTMS
;
A
#
# COMPACT_ATOMS: atom_id res chain seq x y z
N ALA A 1 43.69 30.09 -5.52
CA ALA A 1 42.75 31.13 -5.95
C ALA A 1 42.25 30.76 -7.35
N TYR A 2 40.95 30.82 -7.57
CA TYR A 2 40.38 30.57 -8.87
C TYR A 2 40.53 31.87 -9.73
N ASN A 3 40.99 31.69 -10.97
CA ASN A 3 40.95 32.76 -11.94
C ASN A 3 39.53 32.93 -12.47
N THR A 4 39.23 34.16 -12.92
CA THR A 4 37.96 34.45 -13.59
C THR A 4 37.91 33.69 -14.93
N TYR A 5 36.74 33.17 -15.27
CA TYR A 5 36.53 32.51 -16.55
C TYR A 5 36.76 33.46 -17.73
N SER A 6 37.45 32.99 -18.76
CA SER A 6 37.71 33.79 -19.97
C SER A 6 36.48 33.90 -20.88
N SER A 7 35.54 32.96 -20.77
CA SER A 7 34.31 32.98 -21.54
C SER A 7 33.15 32.40 -20.76
N TRP A 8 31.92 32.73 -21.15
CA TRP A 8 30.74 32.18 -20.55
C TRP A 8 30.59 30.66 -20.87
N MET A 9 31.16 30.16 -21.99
CA MET A 9 31.22 28.73 -22.32
C MET A 9 32.05 27.94 -21.31
N GLU A 10 33.15 28.51 -20.89
CA GLU A 10 34.01 27.96 -19.86
C GLU A 10 33.30 27.93 -18.50
N TYR A 11 32.58 28.98 -18.17
CA TYR A 11 31.73 29.04 -16.99
C TYR A 11 30.63 27.97 -17.01
N MET A 12 29.96 27.81 -18.15
CA MET A 12 28.93 26.77 -18.32
C MET A 12 29.50 25.35 -18.34
N GLY A 13 30.77 25.19 -18.69
CA GLY A 13 31.47 23.89 -18.66
C GLY A 13 32.00 23.50 -17.29
N ASP A 14 31.71 24.27 -16.24
CA ASP A 14 32.18 24.04 -14.86
C ASP A 14 33.71 23.88 -14.74
N LEU A 15 34.45 24.47 -15.67
CA LEU A 15 35.90 24.46 -15.67
C LEU A 15 36.43 25.73 -15.00
N GLY A 16 37.11 25.54 -13.88
CA GLY A 16 37.90 26.55 -13.23
C GLY A 16 39.40 26.32 -13.46
N PHE A 17 40.19 27.31 -13.09
CA PHE A 17 41.64 27.22 -13.15
C PHE A 17 42.23 27.44 -11.76
N ILE A 18 43.12 26.53 -11.36
CA ILE A 18 43.89 26.66 -10.14
C ILE A 18 45.29 27.04 -10.53
N GLN A 19 45.78 28.14 -10.00
CA GLN A 19 47.18 28.53 -10.17
C GLN A 19 48.07 27.70 -9.21
N ASN A 20 48.96 26.94 -9.78
CA ASN A 20 49.96 26.24 -8.99
C ASN A 20 50.94 27.28 -8.42
N THR A 21 51.12 27.25 -7.11
CA THR A 21 51.97 28.20 -6.40
C THR A 21 53.49 27.97 -6.63
N THR A 22 53.84 26.76 -7.08
CA THR A 22 55.25 26.39 -7.30
C THR A 22 55.76 26.81 -8.69
N ASP A 23 54.94 26.56 -9.72
CA ASP A 23 55.37 26.76 -11.13
C ASP A 23 54.63 27.87 -11.82
N ASN A 24 53.71 28.54 -11.14
CA ASN A 24 52.82 29.55 -11.72
C ASN A 24 51.96 29.03 -12.89
N ALA A 25 51.91 27.72 -13.06
CA ALA A 25 51.16 27.08 -14.10
C ALA A 25 49.66 27.13 -13.79
N ILE A 26 48.87 27.40 -14.83
CA ILE A 26 47.38 27.35 -14.73
C ILE A 26 46.92 25.97 -15.07
N ILE A 27 46.32 25.30 -14.12
CA ILE A 27 45.83 23.94 -14.26
C ILE A 27 44.29 24.02 -14.33
N PRO A 28 43.65 23.45 -15.38
CA PRO A 28 42.21 23.38 -15.41
C PRO A 28 41.69 22.48 -14.27
N SER A 29 40.76 22.98 -13.53
CA SER A 29 40.14 22.28 -12.39
C SER A 29 38.62 22.43 -12.44
N SER A 30 37.91 21.45 -11.96
CA SER A 30 36.47 21.55 -11.80
C SER A 30 36.10 22.58 -10.74
N MET A 31 35.13 23.41 -11.04
CA MET A 31 34.57 24.39 -10.09
C MET A 31 33.81 23.69 -8.96
N TYR A 32 33.23 22.57 -9.26
CA TYR A 32 32.47 21.76 -8.31
C TYR A 32 33.22 20.47 -8.03
N ASP A 33 33.43 20.19 -6.76
CA ASP A 33 33.94 18.88 -6.32
C ASP A 33 32.75 17.94 -6.12
N ILE A 34 32.45 17.18 -7.16
CA ILE A 34 31.37 16.21 -7.15
C ILE A 34 31.92 14.87 -6.65
N SER A 35 31.62 14.53 -5.42
CA SER A 35 32.04 13.26 -4.81
C SER A 35 31.17 12.08 -5.22
N SER A 36 29.89 12.32 -5.45
CA SER A 36 28.94 11.29 -5.88
C SER A 36 27.78 11.84 -6.69
N VAL A 37 27.24 11.01 -7.58
CA VAL A 37 26.02 11.27 -8.35
C VAL A 37 25.05 10.14 -8.11
N SER A 38 23.78 10.46 -7.82
CA SER A 38 22.74 9.46 -7.59
C SER A 38 21.56 9.67 -8.54
N ILE A 39 21.09 8.58 -9.14
CA ILE A 39 19.88 8.52 -9.95
C ILE A 39 18.88 7.63 -9.25
N ASN A 40 17.70 8.13 -8.99
CA ASN A 40 16.61 7.40 -8.38
C ASN A 40 15.44 7.28 -9.36
N GLU A 41 15.11 6.05 -9.73
CA GLU A 41 13.98 5.70 -10.56
C GLU A 41 12.95 4.98 -9.70
N ALA A 42 11.77 5.56 -9.54
CA ALA A 42 10.70 4.97 -8.73
C ALA A 42 9.40 4.89 -9.53
N PHE A 43 8.94 3.67 -9.74
CA PHE A 43 7.66 3.37 -10.34
C PHE A 43 6.74 2.74 -9.28
N SER A 44 5.81 3.53 -8.77
CA SER A 44 4.92 3.10 -7.69
C SER A 44 3.50 3.63 -7.87
N PRO A 45 2.61 2.83 -8.48
CA PRO A 45 2.86 1.51 -9.10
C PRO A 45 3.45 1.60 -10.52
N LEU A 46 4.21 0.58 -10.94
CA LEU A 46 4.56 0.39 -12.35
C LEU A 46 3.37 -0.17 -13.13
N ALA A 47 2.64 -1.10 -12.51
CA ALA A 47 1.37 -1.62 -12.99
C ALA A 47 0.45 -1.87 -11.80
N GLY A 48 -0.83 -1.57 -11.95
CA GLY A 48 -1.85 -1.78 -10.93
C GLY A 48 -3.18 -2.17 -11.54
N LEU A 49 -3.91 -3.05 -10.83
CA LEU A 49 -5.24 -3.49 -11.19
C LEU A 49 -6.11 -3.43 -9.93
N ASP A 50 -7.17 -2.62 -9.98
CA ASP A 50 -8.16 -2.52 -8.91
C ASP A 50 -9.51 -3.01 -9.43
N LEU A 51 -10.01 -4.09 -8.86
CA LEU A 51 -11.28 -4.70 -9.21
C LEU A 51 -12.26 -4.56 -8.04
N THR A 52 -13.43 -4.03 -8.33
CA THR A 52 -14.55 -4.01 -7.38
C THR A 52 -15.67 -4.86 -7.95
N LEU A 53 -16.03 -5.92 -7.24
CA LEU A 53 -17.06 -6.86 -7.63
C LEU A 53 -18.41 -6.48 -7.01
N ASN A 54 -19.52 -6.86 -7.66
CA ASN A 54 -20.88 -6.57 -7.21
C ASN A 54 -21.25 -7.13 -5.83
N ASN A 55 -20.49 -8.09 -5.33
CA ASN A 55 -20.68 -8.74 -4.04
C ASN A 55 -19.90 -8.09 -2.88
N ASN A 56 -19.60 -6.80 -2.96
CA ASN A 56 -18.80 -6.05 -1.98
C ASN A 56 -17.38 -6.60 -1.78
N MET A 57 -16.85 -7.28 -2.79
CA MET A 57 -15.47 -7.77 -2.80
C MET A 57 -14.60 -6.84 -3.61
N THR A 58 -13.43 -6.52 -3.08
CA THR A 58 -12.40 -5.73 -3.76
C THR A 58 -11.13 -6.54 -3.86
N VAL A 59 -10.50 -6.49 -5.03
CA VAL A 59 -9.20 -7.12 -5.27
C VAL A 59 -8.28 -6.07 -5.85
N LYS A 60 -7.12 -5.92 -5.24
CA LYS A 60 -6.08 -4.98 -5.66
C LYS A 60 -4.78 -5.74 -5.92
N VAL A 61 -4.20 -5.55 -7.09
CA VAL A 61 -2.90 -6.12 -7.44
C VAL A 61 -2.01 -4.98 -7.89
N GLU A 62 -0.84 -4.84 -7.29
CA GLU A 62 0.13 -3.80 -7.65
C GLU A 62 1.51 -4.41 -7.82
N TYR A 63 2.21 -3.93 -8.83
CA TYR A 63 3.63 -4.16 -9.02
C TYR A 63 4.37 -2.84 -8.95
N ARG A 64 5.38 -2.78 -8.10
CA ARG A 64 6.22 -1.59 -7.88
C ARG A 64 7.66 -1.95 -8.17
N LYS A 65 8.37 -1.02 -8.78
CA LYS A 65 9.79 -1.16 -9.06
C LYS A 65 10.53 0.11 -8.66
N THR A 66 11.60 -0.06 -7.92
CA THR A 66 12.49 1.03 -7.55
C THR A 66 13.92 0.64 -7.91
N ARG A 67 14.67 1.57 -8.50
CA ARG A 67 16.07 1.41 -8.83
C ARG A 67 16.83 2.65 -8.41
N VAL A 68 17.90 2.46 -7.68
CA VAL A 68 18.80 3.52 -7.25
C VAL A 68 20.19 3.21 -7.78
N LEU A 69 20.75 4.12 -8.57
CA LEU A 69 22.15 4.07 -8.98
C LEU A 69 22.90 5.16 -8.28
N THR A 70 24.01 4.82 -7.67
CA THR A 70 24.91 5.78 -7.03
C THR A 70 26.33 5.58 -7.55
N LEU A 71 26.83 6.56 -8.27
CA LEU A 71 28.20 6.63 -8.73
C LEU A 71 29.03 7.38 -7.71
N SER A 72 30.01 6.69 -7.11
CA SER A 72 31.02 7.32 -6.27
C SER A 72 32.26 7.62 -7.11
N MET A 73 32.58 8.89 -7.28
CA MET A 73 33.77 9.33 -8.00
C MET A 73 35.04 9.03 -7.22
N THR A 74 34.99 9.20 -5.91
CA THR A 74 36.13 8.97 -5.02
C THR A 74 36.55 7.50 -4.97
N ALA A 75 35.58 6.59 -4.92
CA ALA A 75 35.85 5.15 -4.87
C ALA A 75 35.89 4.50 -6.25
N ALA A 76 35.59 5.22 -7.31
CA ALA A 76 35.41 4.72 -8.68
C ALA A 76 34.47 3.49 -8.74
N GLN A 77 33.34 3.58 -8.03
CA GLN A 77 32.38 2.51 -7.84
C GLN A 77 30.97 2.96 -8.24
N LEU A 78 30.24 2.07 -8.90
CA LEU A 78 28.82 2.21 -9.20
C LEU A 78 28.03 1.22 -8.34
N ASN A 79 27.22 1.74 -7.45
CA ASN A 79 26.29 0.95 -6.65
C ASN A 79 24.92 1.00 -7.27
N GLU A 80 24.36 -0.16 -7.55
CA GLU A 80 23.01 -0.33 -8.09
C GLU A 80 22.17 -1.12 -7.09
N ALA A 81 21.09 -0.53 -6.61
CA ALA A 81 20.10 -1.19 -5.76
C ALA A 81 18.76 -1.25 -6.50
N CYS A 82 18.23 -2.45 -6.65
CA CYS A 82 16.93 -2.71 -7.27
C CYS A 82 15.98 -3.30 -6.25
N SER A 83 14.73 -2.83 -6.22
CA SER A 83 13.65 -3.41 -5.43
C SER A 83 12.44 -3.66 -6.33
N ASN A 84 11.94 -4.88 -6.29
CA ASN A 84 10.72 -5.29 -6.97
C ASN A 84 9.73 -5.73 -5.90
N ASP A 85 8.59 -5.04 -5.84
CA ASP A 85 7.53 -5.31 -4.86
C ASP A 85 6.26 -5.73 -5.59
N PHE A 86 5.72 -6.86 -5.20
CA PHE A 86 4.43 -7.35 -5.66
C PHE A 86 3.46 -7.36 -4.49
N VAL A 87 2.32 -6.70 -4.64
CA VAL A 87 1.32 -6.54 -3.57
C VAL A 87 -0.02 -7.01 -4.08
N ILE A 88 -0.67 -7.90 -3.31
CA ILE A 88 -2.03 -8.34 -3.54
C ILE A 88 -2.84 -7.97 -2.30
N GLY A 89 -3.90 -7.17 -2.50
CA GLY A 89 -4.89 -6.86 -1.49
C GLY A 89 -6.23 -7.52 -1.84
N TRP A 90 -6.88 -8.12 -0.87
CA TRP A 90 -8.23 -8.64 -1.00
C TRP A 90 -9.07 -8.10 0.14
N GLY A 91 -10.23 -7.52 -0.19
CA GLY A 91 -11.18 -6.98 0.77
C GLY A 91 -12.56 -7.57 0.55
N TYR A 92 -13.28 -7.83 1.63
CA TYR A 92 -14.66 -8.29 1.60
C TYR A 92 -15.48 -7.58 2.68
N LYS A 93 -16.54 -6.88 2.26
CA LYS A 93 -17.46 -6.20 3.16
C LYS A 93 -18.76 -7.00 3.29
N ILE A 94 -19.07 -7.44 4.50
CA ILE A 94 -20.32 -8.10 4.85
C ILE A 94 -21.21 -7.08 5.52
N ASN A 95 -22.32 -6.71 4.86
CA ASN A 95 -23.33 -5.83 5.43
C ASN A 95 -24.30 -6.67 6.29
N ASP A 96 -24.85 -6.08 7.35
CA ASP A 96 -25.80 -6.72 8.28
C ASP A 96 -25.29 -8.02 8.92
N PHE A 97 -24.00 -8.04 9.29
CA PHE A 97 -23.39 -9.19 9.96
C PHE A 97 -23.95 -9.36 11.37
N LYS A 98 -24.66 -10.49 11.63
CA LYS A 98 -25.20 -10.80 12.95
C LYS A 98 -24.28 -11.81 13.64
N PHE A 99 -23.43 -11.35 14.54
CA PHE A 99 -22.53 -12.19 15.32
C PHE A 99 -23.27 -13.26 16.15
N SER A 100 -24.49 -12.97 16.59
CA SER A 100 -25.33 -13.93 17.33
C SER A 100 -25.69 -15.18 16.51
N SER A 101 -25.63 -15.11 15.18
CA SER A 101 -25.92 -16.26 14.31
C SER A 101 -24.81 -17.29 14.31
N LEU A 102 -23.56 -16.89 14.57
CA LEU A 102 -22.39 -17.80 14.60
C LEU A 102 -22.30 -18.58 15.91
N PHE A 103 -22.70 -17.97 17.04
CA PHE A 103 -22.60 -18.55 18.38
C PHE A 103 -23.95 -18.89 19.01
N GLY A 104 -25.04 -18.47 18.38
CA GLY A 104 -26.40 -18.80 18.81
C GLY A 104 -26.77 -20.22 18.47
N GLY A 105 -26.48 -21.16 19.36
CA GLY A 105 -27.00 -22.52 19.27
C GLY A 105 -28.52 -22.48 19.02
N ARG A 106 -28.99 -23.23 18.02
CA ARG A 106 -30.41 -23.46 17.72
C ARG A 106 -31.12 -23.83 19.01
N ARG A 107 -31.72 -22.89 19.71
CA ARG A 107 -32.78 -23.22 20.67
C ARG A 107 -33.96 -23.71 19.85
N LYS A 108 -34.07 -25.00 19.70
CA LYS A 108 -35.30 -25.66 19.24
C LYS A 108 -36.42 -25.14 20.14
N LYS A 109 -37.31 -24.30 19.65
CA LYS A 109 -38.60 -24.03 20.26
C LYS A 109 -39.31 -25.40 20.33
N ALA A 110 -39.32 -26.00 21.51
CA ALA A 110 -40.18 -27.12 21.81
C ALA A 110 -41.63 -26.62 21.59
N GLY A 111 -42.24 -27.11 20.57
CA GLY A 111 -43.65 -26.87 20.29
C GLY A 111 -44.48 -27.51 21.42
N ARG A 112 -45.00 -26.67 22.26
CA ARG A 112 -46.06 -27.08 23.19
C ARG A 112 -47.36 -26.99 22.41
N GLY A 113 -47.74 -28.15 21.85
CA GLY A 113 -49.08 -28.35 21.36
C GLY A 113 -50.08 -28.13 22.48
N ASN A 114 -51.05 -27.29 22.26
CA ASN A 114 -52.28 -27.32 23.03
C ASN A 114 -53.43 -27.36 22.04
N ASN A 115 -53.92 -28.59 21.86
CA ASN A 115 -55.23 -28.85 21.32
C ASN A 115 -56.28 -28.28 22.29
N ASN A 116 -57.16 -27.40 21.86
CA ASN A 116 -58.50 -27.39 22.36
C ASN A 116 -59.46 -26.96 21.27
N LYS A 117 -60.41 -27.89 21.09
CA LYS A 117 -61.53 -27.89 20.22
C LYS A 117 -62.60 -26.92 20.69
N GLN A 118 -63.37 -26.40 19.68
CA GLN A 118 -64.82 -26.10 19.65
C GLN A 118 -65.35 -25.04 20.65
N THR A 119 -66.15 -24.11 20.19
CA THR A 119 -67.49 -24.14 19.65
C THR A 119 -68.01 -22.76 19.34
N ASN A 120 -68.67 -22.66 18.24
CA ASN A 120 -69.86 -21.89 17.86
C ASN A 120 -70.23 -20.52 18.46
N ALA A 121 -70.66 -19.73 17.49
CA ALA A 121 -71.83 -18.87 17.45
C ALA A 121 -71.69 -17.36 17.77
N ALA A 122 -71.89 -16.65 16.71
CA ALA A 122 -72.65 -15.43 16.56
C ALA A 122 -72.67 -14.37 17.67
N ASN A 123 -72.17 -13.22 17.41
CA ASN A 123 -72.92 -11.98 17.33
C ASN A 123 -72.01 -10.73 17.31
N ASN A 124 -72.06 -10.07 16.15
CA ASN A 124 -72.30 -8.65 15.99
C ASN A 124 -72.01 -7.71 17.18
N ARG A 125 -71.11 -6.80 17.00
CA ARG A 125 -71.28 -5.36 17.14
C ARG A 125 -69.95 -4.60 17.14
N ASN A 126 -69.86 -3.74 16.13
CA ASN A 126 -69.06 -2.52 16.09
C ASN A 126 -68.38 -2.14 17.38
N ASN A 127 -67.05 -2.11 17.34
CA ASN A 127 -66.30 -1.13 18.12
C ASN A 127 -65.02 -0.75 17.38
N THR A 128 -65.11 0.37 16.70
CA THR A 128 -64.00 1.12 16.15
C THR A 128 -63.07 1.53 17.30
N ARG A 129 -62.15 0.70 17.63
CA ARG A 129 -61.00 1.15 18.42
C ARG A 129 -59.83 1.30 17.52
N LYS A 130 -59.50 2.57 17.21
CA LYS A 130 -58.20 2.96 16.73
C LYS A 130 -57.13 2.31 17.62
N SER A 131 -56.55 1.22 17.22
CA SER A 131 -55.28 0.79 17.78
C SER A 131 -54.22 1.69 17.16
N SER A 132 -53.78 2.64 17.98
CA SER A 132 -52.53 3.32 17.75
C SER A 132 -51.45 2.26 17.69
N THR A 133 -51.09 1.85 16.53
CA THR A 133 -49.87 1.12 16.28
C THR A 133 -48.72 2.08 16.63
N SER A 134 -48.25 1.99 17.86
CA SER A 134 -46.91 2.48 18.19
C SER A 134 -45.96 1.80 17.24
N ALA A 135 -45.59 2.49 16.19
CA ALA A 135 -44.45 2.14 15.42
C ALA A 135 -43.27 2.17 16.39
N LYS A 136 -42.93 1.01 16.95
CA LYS A 136 -41.63 0.83 17.55
C LYS A 136 -40.63 1.09 16.44
N ASN A 137 -40.10 2.32 16.42
CA ASN A 137 -38.86 2.61 15.73
C ASN A 137 -37.78 1.73 16.38
N SER A 138 -37.75 0.46 16.03
CA SER A 138 -36.56 -0.35 16.23
C SER A 138 -35.50 0.27 15.35
N ARG A 139 -34.60 1.05 15.97
CA ARG A 139 -33.37 1.43 15.32
C ARG A 139 -32.77 0.12 14.81
N VAL A 140 -32.79 -0.06 13.52
CA VAL A 140 -32.08 -1.16 12.88
C VAL A 140 -30.62 -0.81 13.03
N ILE A 141 -30.00 -1.39 14.06
CA ILE A 141 -28.55 -1.28 14.23
C ILE A 141 -27.94 -2.11 13.10
N SER A 142 -27.32 -1.43 12.18
CA SER A 142 -26.57 -2.04 11.10
C SER A 142 -25.20 -2.46 11.64
N HIS A 143 -24.80 -3.68 11.34
CA HIS A 143 -23.53 -4.26 11.74
C HIS A 143 -22.76 -4.64 10.49
N ASP A 144 -21.66 -3.92 10.24
CA ASP A 144 -20.82 -4.18 9.09
C ASP A 144 -19.52 -4.85 9.54
N LEU A 145 -19.13 -5.90 8.82
CA LEU A 145 -17.86 -6.58 9.00
C LEU A 145 -17.00 -6.41 7.75
N ASN A 146 -15.87 -5.74 7.90
CA ASN A 146 -14.88 -5.57 6.84
C ASN A 146 -13.72 -6.53 7.08
N LEU A 147 -13.50 -7.43 6.14
CA LEU A 147 -12.36 -8.33 6.12
C LEU A 147 -11.35 -7.83 5.09
N ARG A 148 -10.09 -7.77 5.48
CA ARG A 148 -9.01 -7.38 4.59
C ARG A 148 -7.83 -8.32 4.76
N PHE A 149 -7.32 -8.77 3.64
CA PHE A 149 -6.12 -9.57 3.53
C PHE A 149 -5.14 -8.88 2.58
N ASP A 150 -3.93 -8.63 3.02
CA ASP A 150 -2.87 -8.05 2.21
C ASP A 150 -1.68 -9.01 2.21
N PHE A 151 -1.18 -9.32 1.02
CA PHE A 151 0.01 -10.10 0.80
C PHE A 151 1.01 -9.28 0.00
N SER A 152 2.26 -9.26 0.44
CA SER A 152 3.33 -8.59 -0.30
C SER A 152 4.57 -9.47 -0.38
N PHE A 153 5.16 -9.47 -1.56
CA PHE A 153 6.44 -10.09 -1.85
C PHE A 153 7.41 -9.02 -2.34
N ARG A 154 8.53 -8.88 -1.66
CA ARG A 154 9.60 -7.95 -2.01
C ARG A 154 10.86 -8.73 -2.31
N ASN A 155 11.48 -8.42 -3.46
CA ASN A 155 12.82 -8.86 -3.80
C ASN A 155 13.71 -7.62 -3.97
N GLN A 156 14.78 -7.56 -3.22
CA GLN A 156 15.72 -6.45 -3.23
C GLN A 156 17.12 -6.98 -3.44
N ASP A 157 17.79 -6.48 -4.47
CA ASP A 157 19.14 -6.88 -4.86
C ASP A 157 20.01 -5.63 -4.96
N ALA A 158 21.26 -5.71 -4.49
CA ALA A 158 22.23 -4.65 -4.64
C ALA A 158 23.54 -5.22 -5.23
N ILE A 159 24.09 -4.50 -6.20
CA ILE A 159 25.29 -4.84 -6.92
C ILE A 159 26.24 -3.65 -6.88
N THR A 160 27.48 -3.91 -6.57
CA THR A 160 28.58 -2.93 -6.67
C THR A 160 29.46 -3.28 -7.84
N ARG A 161 29.70 -2.33 -8.73
CA ARG A 161 30.59 -2.45 -9.88
C ARG A 161 31.78 -1.52 -9.69
N ASN A 162 32.97 -2.07 -9.72
CA ASN A 162 34.18 -1.28 -9.74
C ASN A 162 34.50 -0.87 -11.20
N ILE A 163 34.63 0.42 -11.44
CA ILE A 163 34.82 0.98 -12.77
C ILE A 163 36.23 0.70 -13.30
N GLN A 164 37.22 0.69 -12.40
CA GLN A 164 38.64 0.51 -12.80
C GLN A 164 38.92 -0.95 -13.16
N THR A 165 38.39 -1.90 -12.41
CA THR A 165 38.66 -3.32 -12.62
C THR A 165 37.60 -4.02 -13.44
N SER A 166 36.50 -3.34 -13.78
CA SER A 166 35.31 -3.91 -14.44
C SER A 166 34.71 -5.10 -13.69
N LEU A 167 35.03 -5.26 -12.43
CA LEU A 167 34.52 -6.32 -11.57
C LEU A 167 33.14 -5.92 -11.03
N SER A 168 32.20 -6.85 -11.10
CA SER A 168 30.85 -6.70 -10.51
C SER A 168 30.66 -7.70 -9.40
N GLU A 169 30.25 -7.22 -8.24
CA GLU A 169 30.04 -8.03 -7.06
C GLU A 169 28.62 -7.79 -6.50
N ALA A 170 27.92 -8.88 -6.16
CA ALA A 170 26.65 -8.78 -5.48
C ALA A 170 26.89 -8.42 -4.01
N THR A 171 26.43 -7.24 -3.60
CA THR A 171 26.70 -6.72 -2.25
C THR A 171 25.64 -7.16 -1.26
N SER A 172 24.38 -7.24 -1.68
CA SER A 172 23.30 -7.74 -0.84
C SER A 172 22.14 -8.27 -1.66
N GLY A 173 21.39 -9.21 -1.09
CA GLY A 173 20.12 -9.71 -1.60
C GLY A 173 19.19 -9.93 -0.42
N ASN A 174 17.97 -9.42 -0.51
CA ASN A 174 16.93 -9.60 0.51
C ASN A 174 15.61 -9.95 -0.14
N LYS A 175 14.99 -11.03 0.35
CA LYS A 175 13.64 -11.42 -0.03
C LYS A 175 12.74 -11.36 1.20
N ALA A 176 11.68 -10.59 1.12
CA ALA A 176 10.73 -10.43 2.21
C ALA A 176 9.32 -10.83 1.74
N ILE A 177 8.64 -11.63 2.55
CA ILE A 177 7.25 -11.97 2.39
C ILE A 177 6.50 -11.44 3.59
N LYS A 178 5.44 -10.69 3.36
CA LYS A 178 4.57 -10.16 4.40
C LYS A 178 3.14 -10.51 4.07
N ALA A 179 2.43 -11.11 5.03
CA ALA A 179 1.00 -11.31 4.98
C ALA A 179 0.36 -10.62 6.17
N SER A 180 -0.73 -9.91 5.96
CA SER A 180 -1.51 -9.29 7.01
C SER A 180 -2.99 -9.55 6.80
N PHE A 181 -3.70 -9.77 7.89
CA PHE A 181 -5.13 -9.94 7.93
C PHE A 181 -5.72 -8.96 8.94
N SER A 182 -6.76 -8.24 8.56
CA SER A 182 -7.54 -7.41 9.46
C SER A 182 -9.02 -7.70 9.32
N ALA A 183 -9.73 -7.58 10.43
CA ALA A 183 -11.18 -7.71 10.50
C ALA A 183 -11.72 -6.55 11.34
N ASP A 184 -12.45 -5.65 10.70
CA ASP A 184 -13.00 -4.46 11.35
C ASP A 184 -14.52 -4.61 11.45
N TYR A 185 -15.04 -4.50 12.67
CA TYR A 185 -16.46 -4.58 12.95
C TYR A 185 -17.00 -3.22 13.36
N THR A 186 -18.00 -2.73 12.65
CA THR A 186 -18.60 -1.42 12.86
C THR A 186 -20.07 -1.57 13.21
N MET A 187 -20.52 -0.89 14.27
CA MET A 187 -21.91 -0.73 14.67
C MET A 187 -22.35 0.71 14.40
N SER A 188 -23.43 0.92 13.67
CA SER A 188 -24.00 2.25 13.39
C SER A 188 -25.52 2.28 13.57
#